data_f35d7c486de9dbae5ba3f0a44b2a62e5
#
_entry.id   f35d7c486de9dbae5ba3f0a44b2a62e5
#
_cell.length_a   1.000
_cell.length_b   1.000
_cell.length_c   1.000
_cell.angle_alpha   90.00
_cell.angle_beta   90.00
_cell.angle_gamma   90.00
#
_symmetry.space_group_name_H-M   'P 1'
#
loop_
_entity.id
_entity.type
_entity.pdbx_description
1 polymer ?
#
loop_
_entity_poly.entity_id
_entity_poly.type
_entity_poly.pdbx_seq_one_letter_code
_entity_poly.pdbx_strand_id
1 'polypeptide(L)'
;MSEQALTELLAKNAIHDALCRYCRGLDRMDKEMAYSVWHEDGTALYHDMYKGTGHGFVDWVWETHAGMERHSHQIANSLIEVDGNTARSETYVTIVLWTNLDSNGRQQEIVGKGRYLDHWSYRNGRWAISHREHVLDMQTLH
;
A
#
# COMPACT_ATOMS: atom_id res chain seq x y z
N MET A 1 -13.79 28.36 -6.15
CA MET A 1 -13.33 27.03 -6.66
C MET A 1 -14.43 26.48 -7.55
N SER A 2 -14.07 25.98 -8.73
CA SER A 2 -15.03 25.33 -9.61
C SER A 2 -15.51 24.00 -9.01
N GLU A 3 -16.68 23.53 -9.43
CA GLU A 3 -17.20 22.22 -9.03
C GLU A 3 -16.24 21.08 -9.42
N GLN A 4 -15.65 21.17 -10.62
CA GLN A 4 -14.66 20.21 -11.09
C GLN A 4 -13.42 20.20 -10.19
N ALA A 5 -12.88 21.37 -9.84
CA ALA A 5 -11.71 21.46 -8.95
C ALA A 5 -11.99 20.90 -7.57
N LEU A 6 -13.20 21.12 -7.04
CA LEU A 6 -13.61 20.52 -5.77
C LEU A 6 -13.71 19.00 -5.85
N THR A 7 -14.31 18.49 -6.93
CA THR A 7 -14.41 17.03 -7.16
C THR A 7 -13.04 16.38 -7.22
N GLU A 8 -12.09 16.98 -7.94
CA GLU A 8 -10.71 16.48 -8.01
C GLU A 8 -10.01 16.52 -6.64
N LEU A 9 -10.20 17.60 -5.88
CA LEU A 9 -9.63 17.72 -4.54
C LEU A 9 -10.16 16.64 -3.59
N LEU A 10 -11.46 16.39 -3.62
CA LEU A 10 -12.09 15.35 -2.81
C LEU A 10 -11.61 13.95 -3.23
N ALA A 11 -11.44 13.71 -4.54
CA ALA A 11 -10.88 12.46 -5.03
C ALA A 11 -9.44 12.24 -4.54
N LYS A 12 -8.58 13.26 -4.65
CA LYS A 12 -7.20 13.19 -4.16
C LYS A 12 -7.15 12.93 -2.65
N ASN A 13 -8.04 13.58 -1.89
CA ASN A 13 -8.11 13.34 -0.45
C ASN A 13 -8.54 11.91 -0.12
N ALA A 14 -9.54 11.37 -0.82
CA ALA A 14 -10.01 10.00 -0.63
C ALA A 14 -8.92 8.97 -0.98
N ILE A 15 -8.17 9.20 -2.05
CA ILE A 15 -7.05 8.35 -2.45
C ILE A 15 -5.93 8.37 -1.41
N HIS A 16 -5.56 9.56 -0.93
CA HIS A 16 -4.54 9.68 0.12
C HIS A 16 -4.98 8.99 1.41
N ASP A 17 -6.25 9.16 1.81
CA ASP A 17 -6.80 8.49 2.98
C ASP A 17 -6.75 6.95 2.83
N ALA A 18 -7.07 6.42 1.65
CA ALA A 18 -6.98 5.00 1.37
C ALA A 18 -5.52 4.48 1.47
N LEU A 19 -4.54 5.24 1.00
CA LEU A 19 -3.12 4.91 1.16
C LEU A 19 -2.72 4.84 2.64
N CYS A 20 -3.17 5.80 3.45
CA CYS A 20 -2.93 5.80 4.90
C CYS A 20 -3.61 4.61 5.58
N ARG A 21 -4.84 4.28 5.19
CA ARG A 21 -5.56 3.11 5.72
C ARG A 21 -4.89 1.80 5.39
N TYR A 22 -4.34 1.66 4.19
CA TYR A 22 -3.58 0.48 3.81
C TYR A 22 -2.38 0.27 4.74
N CYS A 23 -1.57 1.29 4.94
CA CYS A 23 -0.42 1.23 5.83
C CYS A 23 -0.83 0.89 7.27
N ARG A 24 -1.87 1.56 7.78
CA ARG A 24 -2.38 1.28 9.12
C ARG A 24 -2.93 -0.15 9.23
N GLY A 25 -3.65 -0.61 8.22
CA GLY A 25 -4.19 -1.97 8.19
C GLY A 25 -3.08 -3.02 8.29
N LEU A 26 -2.01 -2.85 7.52
CA LEU A 26 -0.85 -3.74 7.59
C LEU A 26 -0.16 -3.66 8.96
N ASP A 27 0.14 -2.46 9.42
CA ASP A 27 0.95 -2.26 10.63
C ASP A 27 0.25 -2.72 11.91
N ARG A 28 -1.07 -2.69 11.92
CA ARG A 28 -1.88 -3.10 13.08
C ARG A 28 -2.56 -4.45 12.90
N MET A 29 -2.24 -5.15 11.85
CA MET A 29 -2.84 -6.44 11.52
C MET A 29 -4.38 -6.36 11.46
N ASP A 30 -4.91 -5.27 10.91
CA ASP A 30 -6.33 -5.08 10.62
C ASP A 30 -6.59 -5.46 9.16
N LYS A 31 -6.92 -6.73 8.96
CA LYS A 31 -7.04 -7.34 7.65
C LYS A 31 -8.19 -6.72 6.82
N GLU A 32 -9.31 -6.45 7.48
CA GLU A 32 -10.47 -5.83 6.83
C GLU A 32 -10.11 -4.43 6.29
N MET A 33 -9.38 -3.64 7.07
CA MET A 33 -8.91 -2.34 6.63
C MET A 33 -7.96 -2.45 5.44
N ALA A 34 -7.03 -3.42 5.46
CA ALA A 34 -6.11 -3.65 4.35
C ALA A 34 -6.84 -4.10 3.07
N TYR A 35 -7.85 -4.95 3.18
CA TYR A 35 -8.69 -5.33 2.03
C TYR A 35 -9.48 -4.15 1.47
N SER A 36 -9.98 -3.28 2.34
CA SER A 36 -10.93 -2.22 1.96
C SER A 36 -10.38 -1.22 0.93
N VAL A 37 -9.07 -1.11 0.79
CA VAL A 37 -8.45 -0.18 -0.16
C VAL A 37 -8.41 -0.72 -1.59
N TRP A 38 -8.76 -1.99 -1.79
CA TRP A 38 -8.75 -2.65 -3.09
C TRP A 38 -10.18 -2.83 -3.62
N HIS A 39 -10.33 -2.73 -4.95
CA HIS A 39 -11.49 -3.34 -5.59
C HIS A 39 -11.33 -4.86 -5.57
N GLU A 40 -12.45 -5.59 -5.59
CA GLU A 40 -12.40 -7.06 -5.58
C GLU A 40 -11.64 -7.65 -6.77
N ASP A 41 -11.72 -7.00 -7.93
CA ASP A 41 -10.99 -7.38 -9.14
C ASP A 41 -9.61 -6.70 -9.26
N GLY A 42 -9.20 -5.95 -8.24
CA GLY A 42 -7.92 -5.27 -8.21
C GLY A 42 -6.75 -6.25 -8.27
N THR A 43 -5.68 -5.83 -8.91
CA THR A 43 -4.47 -6.64 -9.11
C THR A 43 -3.25 -6.00 -8.51
N ALA A 44 -2.26 -6.81 -8.14
CA ALA A 44 -1.03 -6.37 -7.51
C ALA A 44 0.18 -7.06 -8.12
N LEU A 45 1.23 -6.27 -8.34
CA LEU A 45 2.54 -6.74 -8.76
C LEU A 45 3.60 -6.15 -7.81
N TYR A 46 4.25 -7.00 -7.05
CA TYR A 46 5.33 -6.62 -6.13
C TYR A 46 6.62 -7.25 -6.61
N HIS A 47 7.27 -6.60 -7.59
CA HIS A 47 8.48 -7.07 -8.27
C HIS A 47 8.47 -8.60 -8.50
N ASP A 48 9.41 -9.37 -7.97
CA ASP A 48 9.47 -10.83 -8.12
C ASP A 48 8.83 -11.59 -6.94
N MET A 49 8.30 -10.86 -5.93
CA MET A 49 7.72 -11.48 -4.73
C MET A 49 6.29 -11.97 -4.92
N TYR A 50 5.47 -11.20 -5.64
CA TYR A 50 4.05 -11.50 -5.76
C TYR A 50 3.46 -10.95 -7.06
N LYS A 51 2.58 -11.74 -7.66
CA LYS A 51 1.72 -11.33 -8.78
C LYS A 51 0.37 -12.00 -8.63
N GLY A 52 -0.71 -11.23 -8.59
CA GLY A 52 -2.06 -11.77 -8.44
C GLY A 52 -3.09 -10.70 -8.11
N THR A 53 -4.13 -11.08 -7.38
CA THR A 53 -5.14 -10.11 -6.90
C THR A 53 -4.61 -9.29 -5.73
N GLY A 54 -5.20 -8.09 -5.55
CA GLY A 54 -4.85 -7.24 -4.40
C GLY A 54 -5.22 -7.89 -3.07
N HIS A 55 -6.40 -8.51 -2.99
CA HIS A 55 -6.80 -9.26 -1.80
C HIS A 55 -5.87 -10.45 -1.54
N GLY A 56 -5.46 -11.15 -2.59
CA GLY A 56 -4.48 -12.24 -2.48
C GLY A 56 -3.13 -11.77 -1.97
N PHE A 57 -2.70 -10.55 -2.34
CA PHE A 57 -1.49 -9.95 -1.78
C PHE A 57 -1.64 -9.68 -0.28
N VAL A 58 -2.79 -9.17 0.15
CA VAL A 58 -3.06 -8.99 1.58
C VAL A 58 -2.95 -10.32 2.33
N ASP A 59 -3.51 -11.38 1.79
CA ASP A 59 -3.40 -12.72 2.40
C ASP A 59 -1.95 -13.19 2.47
N TRP A 60 -1.20 -13.00 1.40
CA TRP A 60 0.21 -13.39 1.33
C TRP A 60 1.06 -12.61 2.33
N VAL A 61 0.92 -11.29 2.39
CA VAL A 61 1.71 -10.45 3.29
C VAL A 61 1.34 -10.68 4.76
N TRP A 62 0.10 -11.09 5.01
CA TRP A 62 -0.37 -11.39 6.36
C TRP A 62 0.44 -12.49 7.03
N GLU A 63 0.70 -13.56 6.30
CA GLU A 63 1.54 -14.67 6.78
C GLU A 63 2.97 -14.20 7.03
N THR A 64 3.52 -13.38 6.12
CA THR A 64 4.86 -12.82 6.27
C THR A 64 4.97 -11.94 7.50
N HIS A 65 4.01 -11.03 7.70
CA HIS A 65 4.01 -10.09 8.83
C HIS A 65 3.74 -10.79 10.16
N ALA A 66 2.94 -11.86 10.18
CA ALA A 66 2.72 -12.65 11.39
C ALA A 66 4.01 -13.29 11.93
N GLY A 67 4.99 -13.54 11.06
CA GLY A 67 6.32 -14.04 11.42
C GLY A 67 7.32 -12.95 11.81
N MET A 68 6.91 -11.68 11.85
CA MET A 68 7.78 -10.55 12.21
C MET A 68 7.42 -10.02 13.60
N GLU A 69 8.42 -9.56 14.33
CA GLU A 69 8.20 -8.90 15.61
C GLU A 69 7.53 -7.54 15.46
N ARG A 70 8.01 -6.76 14.49
CA ARG A 70 7.51 -5.43 14.18
C ARG A 70 7.51 -5.18 12.68
N HIS A 71 6.58 -4.37 12.25
CA HIS A 71 6.55 -3.85 10.89
C HIS A 71 5.93 -2.46 10.89
N SER A 72 6.43 -1.60 10.02
CA SER A 72 5.98 -0.22 9.88
C SER A 72 6.03 0.19 8.42
N HIS A 73 4.92 0.75 7.93
CA HIS A 73 4.81 1.31 6.58
C HIS A 73 4.56 2.80 6.72
N GLN A 74 5.42 3.61 6.12
CA GLN A 74 5.29 5.05 6.14
C GLN A 74 5.30 5.57 4.70
N ILE A 75 4.24 6.25 4.30
CA ILE A 75 4.21 6.95 3.02
C ILE A 75 4.72 8.38 3.21
N ALA A 76 5.32 8.93 2.16
CA ALA A 76 5.80 10.29 2.14
C ALA A 76 5.11 11.06 1.01
N ASN A 77 5.89 11.60 0.06
CA ASN A 77 5.35 12.36 -1.05
C ASN A 77 4.52 11.47 -1.98
N SER A 78 3.38 12.01 -2.40
CA SER A 78 2.46 11.34 -3.30
C SER A 78 2.02 12.32 -4.40
N LEU A 79 2.14 11.90 -5.64
CA LEU A 79 1.63 12.63 -6.78
C LEU A 79 0.39 11.92 -7.29
N ILE A 80 -0.75 12.60 -7.27
CA ILE A 80 -2.06 12.02 -7.63
C ILE A 80 -2.65 12.81 -8.79
N GLU A 81 -2.94 12.13 -9.87
CA GLU A 81 -3.57 12.69 -11.06
C GLU A 81 -4.95 12.06 -11.27
N VAL A 82 -5.99 12.88 -11.29
CA VAL A 82 -7.39 12.45 -11.42
C VAL A 82 -7.90 12.76 -12.82
N ASP A 83 -8.54 11.79 -13.43
CA ASP A 83 -9.18 11.91 -14.73
C ASP A 83 -10.59 11.27 -14.65
N GLY A 84 -11.60 12.08 -14.34
CA GLY A 84 -12.97 11.60 -14.16
C GLY A 84 -13.07 10.56 -13.04
N ASN A 85 -13.49 9.36 -13.40
CA ASN A 85 -13.66 8.23 -12.47
C ASN A 85 -12.43 7.32 -12.36
N THR A 86 -11.29 7.76 -12.90
CA THR A 86 -10.02 7.07 -12.78
C THR A 86 -8.95 8.02 -12.25
N ALA A 87 -7.91 7.45 -11.66
CA ALA A 87 -6.75 8.22 -11.21
C ALA A 87 -5.49 7.36 -11.25
N ARG A 88 -4.37 8.03 -11.22
CA ARG A 88 -3.04 7.41 -11.04
C ARG A 88 -2.35 8.09 -9.89
N SER A 89 -1.56 7.33 -9.15
CA SER A 89 -0.71 7.91 -8.12
C SER A 89 0.65 7.23 -8.07
N GLU A 90 1.65 8.01 -7.71
CA GLU A 90 2.97 7.54 -7.34
C GLU A 90 3.23 8.00 -5.91
N THR A 91 3.43 7.05 -5.02
CA THR A 91 3.59 7.33 -3.59
C THR A 91 4.85 6.67 -3.07
N TYR A 92 5.72 7.45 -2.45
CA TYR A 92 6.92 6.94 -1.82
C TYR A 92 6.58 6.26 -0.50
N VAL A 93 7.15 5.08 -0.30
CA VAL A 93 6.92 4.29 0.91
C VAL A 93 8.24 3.80 1.50
N THR A 94 8.36 3.90 2.81
CA THR A 94 9.42 3.26 3.59
C THR A 94 8.81 2.15 4.43
N ILE A 95 9.38 0.96 4.33
CA ILE A 95 8.95 -0.24 5.05
C ILE A 95 10.07 -0.67 5.97
N VAL A 96 9.79 -0.79 7.26
CA VAL A 96 10.74 -1.30 8.25
C VAL A 96 10.16 -2.58 8.84
N LEU A 97 10.93 -3.66 8.78
CA LEU A 97 10.56 -4.96 9.33
C LEU A 97 11.62 -5.39 10.34
N TRP A 98 11.17 -5.84 11.49
CA TRP A 98 12.03 -6.49 12.48
C TRP A 98 11.68 -7.96 12.55
N THR A 99 12.67 -8.82 12.28
CA THR A 99 12.48 -10.27 12.44
C THR A 99 12.32 -10.62 13.91
N ASN A 100 11.75 -11.78 14.18
CA ASN A 100 11.81 -12.35 15.52
C ASN A 100 13.28 -12.64 15.90
N LEU A 101 13.54 -12.73 17.20
CA LEU A 101 14.86 -13.13 17.68
C LEU A 101 15.16 -14.55 17.22
N ASP A 102 16.36 -14.76 16.70
CA ASP A 102 16.85 -16.10 16.38
C ASP A 102 17.29 -16.85 17.66
N SER A 103 17.78 -18.09 17.49
CA SER A 103 18.25 -18.91 18.61
C SER A 103 19.45 -18.33 19.37
N ASN A 104 20.14 -17.36 18.79
CA ASN A 104 21.28 -16.64 19.39
C ASN A 104 20.87 -15.29 19.98
N GLY A 105 19.57 -14.97 19.99
CA GLY A 105 19.06 -13.71 20.49
C GLY A 105 19.34 -12.52 19.54
N ARG A 106 19.56 -12.77 18.25
CA ARG A 106 19.80 -11.73 17.25
C ARG A 106 18.50 -11.41 16.53
N GLN A 107 18.35 -10.13 16.22
CA GLN A 107 17.25 -9.60 15.43
C GLN A 107 17.80 -8.88 14.21
N GLN A 108 17.14 -9.04 13.08
CA GLN A 108 17.49 -8.34 11.85
C GLN A 108 16.47 -7.24 11.59
N GLU A 109 16.95 -6.07 11.21
CA GLU A 109 16.14 -4.98 10.69
C GLU A 109 16.28 -4.94 9.16
N ILE A 110 15.14 -4.94 8.48
CA ILE A 110 15.06 -4.82 7.03
C ILE A 110 14.39 -3.49 6.73
N VAL A 111 15.08 -2.62 6.00
CA VAL A 111 14.51 -1.34 5.56
C VAL A 111 14.40 -1.33 4.05
N GLY A 112 13.18 -1.31 3.56
CA GLY A 112 12.86 -1.17 2.15
C GLY A 112 12.37 0.23 1.84
N LYS A 113 12.87 0.83 0.76
CA LYS A 113 12.38 2.11 0.25
C LYS A 113 11.96 1.92 -1.19
N GLY A 114 10.71 2.29 -1.47
CA GLY A 114 10.16 2.08 -2.79
C GLY A 114 9.01 3.02 -3.11
N ARG A 115 8.26 2.65 -4.12
CA ARG A 115 7.13 3.43 -4.59
C ARG A 115 5.95 2.54 -4.89
N TYR A 116 4.77 2.99 -4.52
CA TYR A 116 3.51 2.44 -5.01
C TYR A 116 3.12 3.18 -6.28
N LEU A 117 3.01 2.48 -7.38
CA LEU A 117 2.47 2.97 -8.65
C LEU A 117 1.07 2.42 -8.78
N ASP A 118 0.07 3.25 -8.51
CA ASP A 118 -1.31 2.81 -8.38
C ASP A 118 -2.20 3.37 -9.48
N HIS A 119 -3.10 2.51 -9.96
CA HIS A 119 -4.26 2.89 -10.74
C HIS A 119 -5.49 2.77 -9.84
N TRP A 120 -6.32 3.79 -9.84
CA TRP A 120 -7.53 3.90 -9.04
C TRP A 120 -8.75 4.00 -9.92
N SER A 121 -9.87 3.50 -9.43
CA SER A 121 -11.17 3.75 -10.04
C SER A 121 -12.23 4.05 -9.00
N TYR A 122 -13.14 4.96 -9.38
CA TYR A 122 -14.30 5.31 -8.59
C TYR A 122 -15.46 4.44 -9.02
N ARG A 123 -15.90 3.54 -8.13
CA ARG A 123 -17.00 2.61 -8.38
C ARG A 123 -17.86 2.51 -7.12
N ASN A 124 -19.18 2.53 -7.30
CA ASN A 124 -20.12 2.36 -6.19
C ASN A 124 -19.85 3.32 -5.02
N GLY A 125 -19.54 4.57 -5.35
CA GLY A 125 -19.35 5.62 -4.35
C GLY A 125 -18.00 5.62 -3.65
N ARG A 126 -16.99 4.85 -4.12
CA ARG A 126 -15.69 4.82 -3.47
C ARG A 126 -14.52 4.74 -4.45
N TRP A 127 -13.43 5.39 -4.09
CA TRP A 127 -12.14 5.22 -4.71
C TRP A 127 -11.42 4.01 -4.11
N ALA A 128 -10.95 3.11 -4.96
CA ALA A 128 -10.15 1.96 -4.53
C ALA A 128 -9.15 1.59 -5.62
N ILE A 129 -8.14 0.81 -5.24
CA ILE A 129 -7.06 0.39 -6.14
C ILE A 129 -7.59 -0.65 -7.13
N SER A 130 -7.43 -0.36 -8.43
CA SER A 130 -7.67 -1.31 -9.50
C SER A 130 -6.41 -2.06 -9.92
N HIS A 131 -5.25 -1.43 -9.80
CA HIS A 131 -3.95 -2.09 -10.02
C HIS A 131 -2.86 -1.38 -9.23
N ARG A 132 -1.98 -2.15 -8.61
CA ARG A 132 -0.76 -1.65 -7.97
C ARG A 132 0.47 -2.35 -8.52
N GLU A 133 1.50 -1.56 -8.82
CA GLU A 133 2.86 -2.05 -8.94
C GLU A 133 3.71 -1.44 -7.83
N HIS A 134 4.37 -2.29 -7.05
CA HIS A 134 5.36 -1.85 -6.06
C HIS A 134 6.75 -1.97 -6.67
N VAL A 135 7.48 -0.86 -6.68
CA VAL A 135 8.87 -0.79 -7.12
C VAL A 135 9.75 -0.65 -5.88
N LEU A 136 10.67 -1.58 -5.70
CA LEU A 136 11.66 -1.50 -4.63
C LEU A 136 12.89 -0.76 -5.18
N ASP A 137 13.14 0.47 -4.68
CA ASP A 137 14.25 1.29 -5.16
C ASP A 137 15.55 0.96 -4.43
N MET A 138 15.49 0.67 -3.14
CA MET A 138 16.64 0.28 -2.34
C MET A 138 16.23 -0.50 -1.09
N GLN A 139 17.13 -1.33 -0.60
CA GLN A 139 16.94 -2.11 0.61
C GLN A 139 18.23 -2.21 1.41
N THR A 140 18.12 -2.09 2.72
CA THR A 140 19.23 -2.30 3.64
C THR A 140 18.84 -3.33 4.71
N LEU A 141 19.83 -4.08 5.17
CA LEU A 141 19.72 -5.08 6.21
C LEU A 141 20.68 -4.72 7.34
N HIS A 142 20.17 -4.73 8.54
CA HIS A 142 20.97 -4.41 9.74
C HIS A 142 20.92 -5.50 10.80
#